data_7693ae31a645a0055cd1c5a2a0c82b7d
#
_entry.id   7693ae31a645a0055cd1c5a2a0c82b7d
#
_cell.length_a   1.000
_cell.length_b   1.000
_cell.length_c   1.000
_cell.angle_alpha   90.00
_cell.angle_beta   90.00
_cell.angle_gamma   90.00
#
_symmetry.space_group_name_H-M   'P 1'
#
loop_
_entity.id
_entity.type
_entity.pdbx_description
1 polymer ?
#
loop_
_entity_poly.entity_id
_entity_poly.type
_entity_poly.pdbx_seq_one_letter_code
_entity_poly.pdbx_strand_id
1 'polypeptide(L)'
;MALKYIFGAPMSTVAYYALFQQVDGLLFFDLYDKKDSQAYGAVATSYDHFYPENPRSKQLHNLALQSIKFIRSQRKLDLSNVKTKEISFLDIELPDLYSTPIKLSDIAKGRAVIVNFTAYQADWSPALNMELNRLYTKYKDKGLLIYQISLDADKHFWMNAASNLPWTCVRDPQTVYSQVASLYNVKQLPAIFILDKKGNIIKRADNIKQLEKDIEAAL
;
A
#
# COMPACT_ATOMS: atom_id res chain seq x y z
N MET A 1 3.98 19.82 13.50
CA MET A 1 4.67 21.07 13.10
C MET A 1 4.59 21.30 11.59
N ALA A 2 4.92 20.34 10.74
CA ALA A 2 4.95 20.49 9.27
C ALA A 2 3.61 20.92 8.63
N LEU A 3 2.46 20.33 8.99
CA LEU A 3 1.15 20.74 8.49
C LEU A 3 0.85 22.22 8.78
N LYS A 4 1.21 22.70 10.00
CA LYS A 4 1.01 24.11 10.35
C LYS A 4 1.80 25.06 9.42
N TYR A 5 3.01 24.65 9.04
CA TYR A 5 3.83 25.41 8.08
C TYR A 5 3.20 25.38 6.69
N ILE A 6 2.78 24.22 6.19
CA ILE A 6 2.17 24.07 4.88
C ILE A 6 0.94 24.95 4.76
N PHE A 7 0.05 24.93 5.75
CA PHE A 7 -1.16 25.76 5.74
C PHE A 7 -0.87 27.26 5.93
N GLY A 8 0.25 27.61 6.60
CA GLY A 8 0.66 29.01 6.79
C GLY A 8 1.26 29.67 5.55
N ALA A 9 1.90 28.89 4.67
CA ALA A 9 2.55 29.38 3.46
C ALA A 9 2.42 28.36 2.30
N PRO A 10 1.21 28.03 1.84
CA PRO A 10 0.97 26.93 0.89
C PRO A 10 1.56 27.21 -0.51
N MET A 11 1.77 28.50 -0.89
CA MET A 11 2.40 28.88 -2.15
C MET A 11 3.94 28.74 -2.13
N SER A 12 4.53 28.43 -0.97
CA SER A 12 5.99 28.36 -0.87
C SER A 12 6.56 27.09 -1.50
N THR A 13 7.77 27.20 -2.04
CA THR A 13 8.53 26.04 -2.54
C THR A 13 8.78 25.00 -1.43
N VAL A 14 8.95 25.45 -0.18
CA VAL A 14 9.14 24.56 0.97
C VAL A 14 7.88 23.74 1.24
N ALA A 15 6.68 24.33 1.16
CA ALA A 15 5.42 23.61 1.31
C ALA A 15 5.26 22.55 0.20
N TYR A 16 5.62 22.88 -1.04
CA TYR A 16 5.65 21.92 -2.15
C TYR A 16 6.53 20.71 -1.81
N TYR A 17 7.81 20.94 -1.49
CA TYR A 17 8.72 19.82 -1.21
C TYR A 17 8.35 19.03 0.06
N ALA A 18 7.73 19.68 1.04
CA ALA A 18 7.29 19.01 2.26
C ALA A 18 6.24 17.92 1.97
N LEU A 19 5.35 18.13 0.97
CA LEU A 19 4.34 17.13 0.58
C LEU A 19 4.95 15.83 0.05
N PHE A 20 6.13 15.90 -0.55
CA PHE A 20 6.79 14.77 -1.22
C PHE A 20 7.88 14.12 -0.38
N GLN A 21 8.00 14.49 0.90
CA GLN A 21 8.93 13.81 1.80
C GLN A 21 8.50 12.37 2.03
N GLN A 22 9.48 11.47 2.05
CA GLN A 22 9.27 10.04 2.23
C GLN A 22 10.01 9.55 3.47
N VAL A 23 9.41 8.57 4.14
CA VAL A 23 10.02 7.80 5.23
C VAL A 23 9.83 6.34 4.89
N ASP A 24 10.90 5.57 4.86
CA ASP A 24 10.89 4.14 4.52
C ASP A 24 10.18 3.81 3.20
N GLY A 25 10.31 4.69 2.19
CA GLY A 25 9.72 4.50 0.86
C GLY A 25 8.24 4.84 0.76
N LEU A 26 7.63 5.43 1.80
CA LEU A 26 6.25 5.92 1.77
C LEU A 26 6.19 7.42 1.99
N LEU A 27 5.17 8.08 1.44
CA LEU A 27 4.95 9.50 1.67
C LEU A 27 4.66 9.77 3.15
N PHE A 28 5.33 10.78 3.71
CA PHE A 28 5.07 11.22 5.07
C PHE A 28 3.64 11.77 5.24
N PHE A 29 3.12 12.49 4.23
CA PHE A 29 1.72 12.91 4.12
C PHE A 29 1.02 11.98 3.15
N ASP A 30 0.13 11.14 3.68
CA ASP A 30 -0.63 10.20 2.86
C ASP A 30 -1.68 10.93 2.03
N LEU A 31 -1.54 10.86 0.71
CA LEU A 31 -2.45 11.50 -0.26
C LEU A 31 -3.92 11.08 -0.06
N TYR A 32 -4.16 9.89 0.46
CA TYR A 32 -5.48 9.30 0.61
C TYR A 32 -6.02 9.34 2.04
N ASP A 33 -5.21 9.77 3.00
CA ASP A 33 -5.70 10.10 4.34
C ASP A 33 -6.51 11.39 4.31
N LYS A 34 -7.68 11.37 4.97
CA LYS A 34 -8.62 12.51 4.97
C LYS A 34 -8.01 13.80 5.52
N LYS A 35 -7.10 13.70 6.49
CA LYS A 35 -6.47 14.86 7.14
C LYS A 35 -5.28 15.36 6.32
N ASP A 36 -4.42 14.46 5.88
CA ASP A 36 -3.21 14.79 5.14
C ASP A 36 -3.53 15.32 3.74
N SER A 37 -4.57 14.78 3.09
CA SER A 37 -5.04 15.22 1.78
C SER A 37 -5.43 16.71 1.71
N GLN A 38 -5.83 17.30 2.83
CA GLN A 38 -6.12 18.73 2.89
C GLN A 38 -4.87 19.60 2.60
N ALA A 39 -3.68 19.12 2.98
CA ALA A 39 -2.43 19.81 2.67
C ALA A 39 -2.17 19.84 1.15
N TYR A 40 -2.40 18.72 0.45
CA TYR A 40 -2.31 18.67 -1.02
C TYR A 40 -3.30 19.64 -1.67
N GLY A 41 -4.55 19.68 -1.19
CA GLY A 41 -5.56 20.61 -1.69
C GLY A 41 -5.18 22.08 -1.49
N ALA A 42 -4.66 22.43 -0.31
CA ALA A 42 -4.25 23.80 0.00
C ALA A 42 -3.08 24.26 -0.87
N VAL A 43 -2.05 23.42 -1.04
CA VAL A 43 -0.89 23.73 -1.90
C VAL A 43 -1.31 23.77 -3.37
N ALA A 44 -2.12 22.82 -3.85
CA ALA A 44 -2.61 22.79 -5.22
C ALA A 44 -3.37 24.09 -5.58
N THR A 45 -4.34 24.48 -4.74
CA THR A 45 -5.13 25.70 -4.95
C THR A 45 -4.25 26.94 -4.97
N SER A 46 -3.25 27.03 -4.09
CA SER A 46 -2.32 28.15 -4.05
C SER A 46 -1.41 28.19 -5.29
N TYR A 47 -0.91 27.05 -5.72
CA TYR A 47 -0.07 26.97 -6.93
C TYR A 47 -0.87 27.27 -8.20
N ASP A 48 -2.13 26.80 -8.31
CA ASP A 48 -3.01 27.15 -9.42
C ASP A 48 -3.26 28.67 -9.50
N HIS A 49 -3.35 29.33 -8.35
CA HIS A 49 -3.57 30.77 -8.29
C HIS A 49 -2.31 31.59 -8.59
N PHE A 50 -1.17 31.26 -7.96
CA PHE A 50 0.06 32.06 -8.07
C PHE A 50 0.96 31.66 -9.24
N TYR A 51 0.88 30.40 -9.69
CA TYR A 51 1.78 29.82 -10.71
C TYR A 51 1.02 28.95 -11.73
N PRO A 52 -0.03 29.48 -12.41
CA PRO A 52 -0.95 28.66 -13.22
C PRO A 52 -0.25 27.89 -14.36
N GLU A 53 0.79 28.48 -14.95
CA GLU A 53 1.52 27.86 -16.06
C GLU A 53 2.66 26.92 -15.60
N ASN A 54 2.89 26.80 -14.30
CA ASN A 54 3.97 25.97 -13.79
C ASN A 54 3.58 24.47 -13.89
N PRO A 55 4.46 23.61 -14.41
CA PRO A 55 4.19 22.15 -14.45
C PRO A 55 3.86 21.54 -13.08
N ARG A 56 4.40 22.10 -12.00
CA ARG A 56 4.11 21.68 -10.62
C ARG A 56 2.64 21.92 -10.23
N SER A 57 2.03 22.99 -10.74
CA SER A 57 0.61 23.28 -10.50
C SER A 57 -0.27 22.18 -11.10
N LYS A 58 0.01 21.75 -12.33
CA LYS A 58 -0.70 20.64 -12.98
C LYS A 58 -0.52 19.31 -12.21
N GLN A 59 0.69 19.03 -11.73
CA GLN A 59 0.97 17.84 -10.91
C GLN A 59 0.16 17.86 -9.61
N LEU A 60 0.22 18.96 -8.86
CA LEU A 60 -0.50 19.12 -7.59
C LEU A 60 -2.02 19.02 -7.78
N HIS A 61 -2.54 19.68 -8.83
CA HIS A 61 -3.96 19.62 -9.19
C HIS A 61 -4.42 18.17 -9.44
N ASN A 62 -3.66 17.42 -10.23
CA ASN A 62 -3.98 16.01 -10.50
C ASN A 62 -3.95 15.14 -9.23
N LEU A 63 -2.95 15.33 -8.36
CA LEU A 63 -2.87 14.62 -7.08
C LEU A 63 -4.04 14.97 -6.16
N ALA A 64 -4.39 16.24 -6.03
CA ALA A 64 -5.54 16.68 -5.24
C ALA A 64 -6.86 16.10 -5.76
N LEU A 65 -7.08 16.07 -7.09
CA LEU A 65 -8.25 15.43 -7.68
C LEU A 65 -8.28 13.92 -7.44
N GLN A 66 -7.15 13.24 -7.54
CA GLN A 66 -7.03 11.82 -7.26
C GLN A 66 -7.42 11.49 -5.82
N SER A 67 -6.90 12.27 -4.87
CA SER A 67 -7.25 12.18 -3.46
C SER A 67 -8.76 12.37 -3.21
N ILE A 68 -9.34 13.43 -3.75
CA ILE A 68 -10.77 13.73 -3.59
C ILE A 68 -11.65 12.59 -4.15
N LYS A 69 -11.32 12.07 -5.33
CA LYS A 69 -12.04 10.96 -5.95
C LYS A 69 -12.01 9.71 -5.05
N PHE A 70 -10.83 9.37 -4.54
CA PHE A 70 -10.65 8.23 -3.66
C PHE A 70 -11.45 8.37 -2.36
N ILE A 71 -11.31 9.48 -1.64
CA ILE A 71 -12.03 9.73 -0.38
C ILE A 71 -13.56 9.72 -0.58
N ARG A 72 -14.04 10.25 -1.73
CA ARG A 72 -15.48 10.21 -2.06
C ARG A 72 -15.96 8.80 -2.37
N SER A 73 -15.17 7.97 -3.05
CA SER A 73 -15.52 6.58 -3.33
C SER A 73 -15.63 5.75 -2.05
N GLN A 74 -14.70 5.96 -1.09
CA GLN A 74 -14.76 5.30 0.21
C GLN A 74 -16.03 5.67 0.98
N ARG A 75 -16.42 6.94 1.01
CA ARG A 75 -17.68 7.36 1.65
C ARG A 75 -18.91 6.70 1.04
N LYS A 76 -18.94 6.49 -0.28
CA LYS A 76 -20.07 5.79 -0.94
C LYS A 76 -20.11 4.31 -0.53
N LEU A 77 -18.94 3.66 -0.41
CA LEU A 77 -18.86 2.28 0.08
C LEU A 77 -19.36 2.16 1.52
N ASP A 78 -18.96 3.06 2.41
CA ASP A 78 -19.42 3.09 3.82
C ASP A 78 -20.94 3.27 3.92
N LEU A 79 -21.53 4.15 3.11
CA LEU A 79 -22.98 4.40 3.09
C LEU A 79 -23.78 3.25 2.46
N SER A 80 -23.21 2.51 1.51
CA SER A 80 -23.85 1.35 0.88
C SER A 80 -23.80 0.09 1.74
N ASN A 81 -22.86 0.01 2.69
CA ASN A 81 -22.62 -1.12 3.58
C ASN A 81 -23.47 -1.13 4.86
N VAL A 82 -24.46 -0.24 5.01
CA VAL A 82 -25.45 -0.28 6.11
C VAL A 82 -26.37 -1.51 6.03
N LYS A 83 -26.27 -2.33 4.98
CA LYS A 83 -26.90 -3.67 4.89
C LYS A 83 -25.87 -4.75 4.62
N THR A 84 -25.36 -5.29 5.73
CA THR A 84 -24.85 -6.66 5.87
C THR A 84 -24.21 -7.33 4.65
N LYS A 85 -22.88 -7.17 4.52
CA LYS A 85 -21.96 -8.27 4.23
C LYS A 85 -20.65 -7.94 4.96
N GLU A 86 -20.22 -8.83 5.83
CA GLU A 86 -18.87 -8.81 6.36
C GLU A 86 -17.91 -8.76 5.17
N ILE A 87 -17.34 -7.58 4.91
CA ILE A 87 -16.22 -7.47 4.00
C ILE A 87 -15.05 -8.04 4.78
N SER A 88 -14.77 -9.31 4.54
CA SER A 88 -13.77 -10.04 5.28
C SER A 88 -12.36 -9.48 5.08
N PHE A 89 -12.05 -8.93 3.92
CA PHE A 89 -10.82 -8.17 3.61
C PHE A 89 -11.06 -7.21 2.45
N LEU A 90 -10.21 -6.18 2.33
CA LEU A 90 -10.20 -5.29 1.18
C LEU A 90 -9.50 -5.99 0.01
N ASP A 91 -10.26 -6.28 -1.05
CA ASP A 91 -9.73 -7.04 -2.18
C ASP A 91 -8.67 -6.25 -2.96
N ILE A 92 -7.67 -6.93 -3.44
CA ILE A 92 -6.53 -6.37 -4.14
C ILE A 92 -6.43 -7.04 -5.51
N GLU A 93 -6.29 -6.22 -6.56
CA GLU A 93 -6.01 -6.69 -7.90
C GLU A 93 -4.83 -5.90 -8.46
N LEU A 94 -3.69 -6.56 -8.62
CA LEU A 94 -2.42 -5.95 -9.07
C LEU A 94 -1.73 -6.85 -10.10
N PRO A 95 -0.93 -6.26 -11.02
CA PRO A 95 -0.21 -7.02 -12.02
C PRO A 95 0.94 -7.83 -11.42
N ASP A 96 1.10 -9.06 -11.90
CA ASP A 96 2.23 -9.94 -11.63
C ASP A 96 3.45 -9.62 -12.51
N LEU A 97 4.45 -10.50 -12.48
CA LEU A 97 5.69 -10.40 -13.28
C LEU A 97 5.43 -10.36 -14.80
N TYR A 98 4.34 -10.94 -15.26
CA TYR A 98 3.93 -11.01 -16.67
C TYR A 98 2.92 -9.92 -17.04
N SER A 99 2.67 -8.97 -16.12
CA SER A 99 1.64 -7.92 -16.25
C SER A 99 0.21 -8.48 -16.28
N THR A 100 0.00 -9.70 -15.82
CA THR A 100 -1.32 -10.29 -15.64
C THR A 100 -1.92 -9.81 -14.31
N PRO A 101 -3.14 -9.26 -14.30
CA PRO A 101 -3.79 -8.87 -13.06
C PRO A 101 -4.12 -10.11 -12.21
N ILE A 102 -3.62 -10.15 -11.00
CA ILE A 102 -3.89 -11.22 -10.02
C ILE A 102 -4.74 -10.64 -8.89
N LYS A 103 -5.92 -11.21 -8.75
CA LYS A 103 -6.87 -10.82 -7.73
C LYS A 103 -6.70 -11.65 -6.47
N LEU A 104 -6.52 -11.00 -5.33
CA LEU A 104 -6.28 -11.67 -4.05
C LEU A 104 -7.42 -12.61 -3.68
N SER A 105 -8.68 -12.17 -3.83
CA SER A 105 -9.86 -12.99 -3.52
C SER A 105 -9.94 -14.28 -4.34
N ASP A 106 -9.41 -14.30 -5.56
CA ASP A 106 -9.47 -15.49 -6.41
C ASP A 106 -8.51 -16.58 -5.97
N ILE A 107 -7.31 -16.18 -5.52
CA ILE A 107 -6.27 -17.11 -5.11
C ILE A 107 -6.35 -17.48 -3.62
N ALA A 108 -7.00 -16.66 -2.80
CA ALA A 108 -7.10 -16.82 -1.35
C ALA A 108 -8.15 -17.86 -0.89
N LYS A 109 -9.04 -18.30 -1.79
CA LYS A 109 -10.19 -19.16 -1.43
C LYS A 109 -9.78 -20.41 -0.65
N GLY A 110 -10.23 -20.51 0.61
CA GLY A 110 -9.98 -21.67 1.49
C GLY A 110 -8.53 -21.80 1.95
N ARG A 111 -7.72 -20.74 1.83
CA ARG A 111 -6.30 -20.71 2.20
C ARG A 111 -6.04 -19.67 3.27
N ALA A 112 -5.08 -19.94 4.15
CA ALA A 112 -4.47 -18.90 4.97
C ALA A 112 -3.52 -18.09 4.11
N VAL A 113 -3.55 -16.76 4.21
CA VAL A 113 -2.76 -15.88 3.33
C VAL A 113 -1.92 -14.91 4.14
N ILE A 114 -0.64 -14.81 3.77
CA ILE A 114 0.21 -13.67 4.15
C ILE A 114 0.09 -12.62 3.04
N VAL A 115 -0.46 -11.45 3.35
CA VAL A 115 -0.38 -10.26 2.50
C VAL A 115 0.77 -9.41 3.01
N ASN A 116 1.82 -9.29 2.20
CA ASN A 116 3.04 -8.57 2.57
C ASN A 116 3.29 -7.40 1.63
N PHE A 117 3.28 -6.18 2.17
CA PHE A 117 3.75 -4.98 1.47
C PHE A 117 5.25 -4.83 1.70
N THR A 118 6.01 -4.67 0.64
CA THR A 118 7.47 -4.67 0.65
C THR A 118 8.08 -3.69 -0.33
N ALA A 119 9.37 -3.41 -0.13
CA ALA A 119 10.26 -2.81 -1.12
C ALA A 119 11.50 -3.70 -1.25
N TYR A 120 11.71 -4.28 -2.43
CA TYR A 120 12.83 -5.20 -2.65
C TYR A 120 14.18 -4.49 -2.64
N GLN A 121 14.21 -3.18 -2.93
CA GLN A 121 15.42 -2.36 -2.87
C GLN A 121 15.88 -2.03 -1.44
N ALA A 122 15.03 -2.30 -0.43
CA ALA A 122 15.38 -2.03 0.95
C ALA A 122 16.37 -3.07 1.50
N ASP A 123 17.33 -2.64 2.32
CA ASP A 123 18.40 -3.48 2.87
C ASP A 123 17.88 -4.66 3.72
N TRP A 124 16.69 -4.51 4.33
CA TRP A 124 16.06 -5.56 5.12
C TRP A 124 15.32 -6.61 4.25
N SER A 125 15.05 -6.33 2.97
CA SER A 125 14.23 -7.19 2.11
C SER A 125 14.80 -8.60 1.91
N PRO A 126 16.10 -8.82 1.69
CA PRO A 126 16.65 -10.17 1.56
C PRO A 126 16.41 -11.04 2.78
N ALA A 127 16.62 -10.50 3.99
CA ALA A 127 16.41 -11.22 5.24
C ALA A 127 14.92 -11.56 5.46
N LEU A 128 14.01 -10.64 5.12
CA LEU A 128 12.57 -10.89 5.15
C LEU A 128 12.18 -12.02 4.21
N ASN A 129 12.64 -11.99 2.95
CA ASN A 129 12.32 -13.00 1.96
C ASN A 129 12.87 -14.38 2.32
N MET A 130 14.03 -14.45 2.96
CA MET A 130 14.55 -15.73 3.50
C MET A 130 13.62 -16.31 4.57
N GLU A 131 13.13 -15.50 5.48
CA GLU A 131 12.23 -15.95 6.53
C GLU A 131 10.85 -16.35 5.97
N LEU A 132 10.30 -15.56 5.04
CA LEU A 132 9.07 -15.89 4.33
C LEU A 132 9.21 -17.22 3.56
N ASN A 133 10.37 -17.47 2.93
CA ASN A 133 10.64 -18.72 2.22
C ASN A 133 10.70 -19.92 3.16
N ARG A 134 11.31 -19.77 4.34
CA ARG A 134 11.32 -20.79 5.38
C ARG A 134 9.90 -21.17 5.81
N LEU A 135 9.07 -20.16 6.10
CA LEU A 135 7.68 -20.33 6.51
C LEU A 135 6.82 -20.92 5.38
N TYR A 136 6.97 -20.40 4.17
CA TYR A 136 6.25 -20.90 3.01
C TYR A 136 6.56 -22.38 2.74
N THR A 137 7.83 -22.77 2.75
CA THR A 137 8.24 -24.16 2.57
C THR A 137 7.62 -25.08 3.62
N LYS A 138 7.53 -24.61 4.87
CA LYS A 138 6.95 -25.40 5.98
C LYS A 138 5.43 -25.56 5.89
N TYR A 139 4.72 -24.53 5.38
CA TYR A 139 3.25 -24.45 5.50
C TYR A 139 2.48 -24.45 4.18
N LYS A 140 3.12 -24.37 3.01
CA LYS A 140 2.46 -24.36 1.69
C LYS A 140 1.54 -25.57 1.49
N ASP A 141 1.98 -26.78 1.90
CA ASP A 141 1.21 -28.02 1.77
C ASP A 141 0.06 -28.09 2.78
N LYS A 142 0.06 -27.21 3.80
CA LYS A 142 -1.03 -27.03 4.76
C LYS A 142 -2.02 -25.92 4.33
N GLY A 143 -1.79 -25.32 3.17
CA GLY A 143 -2.68 -24.31 2.59
C GLY A 143 -2.25 -22.86 2.82
N LEU A 144 -0.99 -22.62 3.21
CA LEU A 144 -0.45 -21.25 3.25
C LEU A 144 -0.20 -20.72 1.84
N LEU A 145 -0.65 -19.49 1.58
CA LEU A 145 -0.32 -18.68 0.43
C LEU A 145 0.40 -17.40 0.86
N ILE A 146 1.31 -16.90 0.02
CA ILE A 146 1.88 -15.55 0.18
C ILE A 146 1.50 -14.72 -1.05
N TYR A 147 0.93 -13.54 -0.79
CA TYR A 147 0.65 -12.50 -1.77
C TYR A 147 1.52 -11.30 -1.43
N GLN A 148 2.63 -11.13 -2.14
CA GLN A 148 3.63 -10.13 -1.85
C GLN A 148 3.52 -8.96 -2.81
N ILE A 149 3.32 -7.75 -2.28
CA ILE A 149 3.06 -6.52 -3.01
C ILE A 149 4.30 -5.64 -2.93
N SER A 150 4.92 -5.41 -4.08
CA SER A 150 6.02 -4.47 -4.22
C SER A 150 5.51 -3.04 -4.39
N LEU A 151 6.10 -2.12 -3.66
CA LEU A 151 5.95 -0.67 -3.86
C LEU A 151 7.21 -0.04 -4.49
N ASP A 152 8.12 -0.87 -5.04
CA ASP A 152 9.33 -0.38 -5.71
C ASP A 152 9.00 0.46 -6.95
N ALA A 153 9.70 1.59 -7.10
CA ALA A 153 9.58 2.42 -8.29
C ALA A 153 10.22 1.76 -9.52
N ASP A 154 11.33 1.06 -9.32
CA ASP A 154 12.05 0.36 -10.39
C ASP A 154 11.40 -1.00 -10.69
N LYS A 155 10.68 -1.05 -11.83
CA LYS A 155 10.03 -2.27 -12.31
C LYS A 155 11.03 -3.37 -12.64
N HIS A 156 12.18 -3.04 -13.23
CA HIS A 156 13.17 -4.04 -13.65
C HIS A 156 13.86 -4.67 -12.44
N PHE A 157 14.21 -3.86 -11.45
CA PHE A 157 14.75 -4.37 -10.19
C PHE A 157 13.78 -5.33 -9.53
N TRP A 158 12.50 -4.92 -9.39
CA TRP A 158 11.45 -5.78 -8.84
C TRP A 158 11.31 -7.10 -9.61
N MET A 159 11.24 -7.05 -10.94
CA MET A 159 11.10 -8.26 -11.76
C MET A 159 12.25 -9.25 -11.52
N ASN A 160 13.49 -8.76 -11.46
CA ASN A 160 14.65 -9.60 -11.21
C ASN A 160 14.62 -10.21 -9.80
N ALA A 161 14.29 -9.42 -8.78
CA ALA A 161 14.25 -9.88 -7.40
C ALA A 161 13.11 -10.87 -7.13
N ALA A 162 11.93 -10.63 -7.72
CA ALA A 162 10.73 -11.43 -7.49
C ALA A 162 10.69 -12.73 -8.33
N SER A 163 11.41 -12.81 -9.46
CA SER A 163 11.37 -13.94 -10.39
C SER A 163 11.77 -15.28 -9.75
N ASN A 164 12.56 -15.26 -8.69
CA ASN A 164 13.07 -16.46 -8.01
C ASN A 164 12.25 -16.83 -6.77
N LEU A 165 11.17 -16.11 -6.47
CA LEU A 165 10.35 -16.38 -5.31
C LEU A 165 9.22 -17.37 -5.66
N PRO A 166 8.94 -18.36 -4.79
CA PRO A 166 8.02 -19.46 -5.10
C PRO A 166 6.54 -19.12 -4.81
N TRP A 167 6.22 -17.87 -4.55
CA TRP A 167 4.86 -17.41 -4.25
C TRP A 167 4.40 -16.29 -5.19
N THR A 168 3.16 -15.81 -5.01
CA THR A 168 2.59 -14.75 -5.82
C THR A 168 3.22 -13.41 -5.50
N CYS A 169 3.93 -12.84 -6.48
CA CYS A 169 4.54 -11.52 -6.41
C CYS A 169 3.82 -10.59 -7.38
N VAL A 170 3.31 -9.49 -6.86
CA VAL A 170 2.65 -8.43 -7.64
C VAL A 170 3.30 -7.09 -7.36
N ARG A 171 3.09 -6.11 -8.22
CA ARG A 171 3.62 -4.76 -8.03
C ARG A 171 2.51 -3.74 -8.17
N ASP A 172 2.46 -2.78 -7.24
CA ASP A 172 1.62 -1.61 -7.42
C ASP A 172 2.39 -0.55 -8.24
N PRO A 173 1.96 -0.26 -9.48
CA PRO A 173 2.62 0.75 -10.31
C PRO A 173 2.47 2.18 -9.76
N GLN A 174 1.57 2.42 -8.82
CA GLN A 174 1.40 3.70 -8.14
C GLN A 174 2.47 3.94 -7.07
N THR A 175 3.21 2.91 -6.66
CA THR A 175 4.35 3.00 -5.75
C THR A 175 4.02 3.76 -4.46
N VAL A 176 4.67 4.90 -4.20
CA VAL A 176 4.41 5.76 -3.02
C VAL A 176 3.00 6.37 -2.99
N TYR A 177 2.29 6.34 -4.11
CA TYR A 177 0.89 6.78 -4.23
C TYR A 177 -0.10 5.61 -4.23
N SER A 178 0.30 4.46 -3.69
CA SER A 178 -0.52 3.26 -3.65
C SER A 178 -1.82 3.48 -2.87
N GLN A 179 -2.94 3.35 -3.57
CA GLN A 179 -4.26 3.34 -2.94
C GLN A 179 -4.45 2.08 -2.08
N VAL A 180 -3.88 0.96 -2.53
CA VAL A 180 -3.97 -0.31 -1.82
C VAL A 180 -3.23 -0.24 -0.48
N ALA A 181 -2.02 0.34 -0.46
CA ALA A 181 -1.28 0.55 0.77
C ALA A 181 -2.05 1.46 1.75
N SER A 182 -2.68 2.51 1.24
CA SER A 182 -3.51 3.40 2.07
C SER A 182 -4.76 2.70 2.61
N LEU A 183 -5.45 1.88 1.82
CA LEU A 183 -6.60 1.08 2.25
C LEU A 183 -6.25 0.12 3.40
N TYR A 184 -5.08 -0.47 3.35
CA TYR A 184 -4.54 -1.35 4.39
C TYR A 184 -3.87 -0.57 5.54
N ASN A 185 -3.94 0.76 5.54
CA ASN A 185 -3.28 1.64 6.51
C ASN A 185 -1.78 1.30 6.70
N VAL A 186 -1.09 1.07 5.58
CA VAL A 186 0.36 0.82 5.57
C VAL A 186 1.09 2.15 5.70
N LYS A 187 1.72 2.38 6.85
CA LYS A 187 2.45 3.62 7.17
C LYS A 187 3.96 3.44 7.18
N GLN A 188 4.42 2.20 7.11
CA GLN A 188 5.83 1.83 7.01
C GLN A 188 5.99 0.45 6.39
N LEU A 189 7.13 0.18 5.79
CA LEU A 189 7.48 -1.12 5.23
C LEU A 189 8.58 -1.81 6.09
N PRO A 190 8.56 -3.13 6.15
CA PRO A 190 7.55 -4.02 5.61
C PRO A 190 6.26 -3.99 6.44
N ALA A 191 5.11 -4.24 5.80
CA ALA A 191 3.85 -4.45 6.50
C ALA A 191 3.29 -5.84 6.14
N ILE A 192 2.93 -6.62 7.15
CA ILE A 192 2.48 -8.00 6.98
C ILE A 192 1.11 -8.16 7.63
N PHE A 193 0.17 -8.69 6.85
CA PHE A 193 -1.17 -9.04 7.31
C PHE A 193 -1.39 -10.53 7.12
N ILE A 194 -2.10 -11.14 8.07
CA ILE A 194 -2.44 -12.56 8.02
C ILE A 194 -3.96 -12.68 7.90
N LEU A 195 -4.37 -13.42 6.87
CA LEU A 195 -5.77 -13.72 6.60
C LEU A 195 -6.03 -15.20 6.92
N ASP A 196 -7.17 -15.48 7.54
CA ASP A 196 -7.66 -16.85 7.74
C ASP A 196 -8.25 -17.44 6.43
N LYS A 197 -8.65 -18.71 6.49
CA LYS A 197 -9.27 -19.42 5.34
C LYS A 197 -10.61 -18.84 4.90
N LYS A 198 -11.22 -17.98 5.71
CA LYS A 198 -12.47 -17.27 5.39
C LYS A 198 -12.18 -15.91 4.74
N GLY A 199 -10.90 -15.48 4.71
CA GLY A 199 -10.48 -14.19 4.19
C GLY A 199 -10.55 -13.06 5.22
N ASN A 200 -10.71 -13.34 6.52
CA ASN A 200 -10.66 -12.28 7.53
C ASN A 200 -9.21 -11.92 7.87
N ILE A 201 -8.92 -10.64 7.99
CA ILE A 201 -7.64 -10.19 8.53
C ILE A 201 -7.65 -10.46 10.04
N ILE A 202 -6.91 -11.47 10.46
CA ILE A 202 -6.84 -11.86 11.88
C ILE A 202 -5.69 -11.18 12.63
N LYS A 203 -4.68 -10.72 11.88
CA LYS A 203 -3.49 -10.11 12.47
C LYS A 203 -2.79 -9.15 11.50
N ARG A 204 -2.31 -8.02 12.03
CA ARG A 204 -1.18 -7.29 11.47
C ARG A 204 0.06 -7.69 12.25
N ALA A 205 1.04 -8.28 11.61
CA ALA A 205 2.24 -8.75 12.29
C ALA A 205 3.21 -7.60 12.54
N ASP A 206 3.49 -7.34 13.80
CA ASP A 206 4.44 -6.30 14.22
C ASP A 206 5.87 -6.84 14.32
N ASN A 207 6.04 -8.18 14.34
CA ASN A 207 7.34 -8.83 14.51
C ASN A 207 7.39 -10.14 13.73
N ILE A 208 8.39 -10.27 12.87
CA ILE A 208 8.67 -11.48 12.08
C ILE A 208 8.84 -12.72 12.97
N LYS A 209 9.40 -12.58 14.17
CA LYS A 209 9.63 -13.71 15.10
C LYS A 209 8.32 -14.36 15.58
N GLN A 210 7.20 -13.63 15.57
CA GLN A 210 5.90 -14.14 15.97
C GLN A 210 5.06 -14.64 14.78
N LEU A 211 5.51 -14.39 13.56
CA LEU A 211 4.78 -14.66 12.33
C LEU A 211 4.40 -16.15 12.20
N GLU A 212 5.27 -17.04 12.64
CA GLU A 212 5.04 -18.48 12.60
C GLU A 212 3.83 -18.91 13.44
N LYS A 213 3.75 -18.41 14.68
CA LYS A 213 2.60 -18.65 15.57
C LYS A 213 1.30 -18.10 15.01
N ASP A 214 1.37 -16.92 14.41
CA ASP A 214 0.22 -16.24 13.82
C ASP A 214 -0.29 -16.99 12.56
N ILE A 215 0.62 -17.58 11.76
CA ILE A 215 0.27 -18.47 10.64
C ILE A 215 -0.42 -19.75 11.13
N GLU A 216 0.09 -20.37 12.18
CA GLU A 216 -0.52 -21.59 12.75
C GLU A 216 -1.94 -21.35 13.22
N ALA A 217 -2.25 -20.16 13.71
CA ALA A 217 -3.60 -19.77 14.10
C ALA A 217 -4.55 -19.53 12.90
N ALA A 218 -4.00 -19.24 11.71
CA ALA A 218 -4.75 -18.96 10.48
C ALA A 218 -5.06 -20.24 9.68
N LEU A 219 -4.26 -21.30 9.85
CA LEU A 219 -4.35 -22.59 9.14
C LEU A 219 -5.43 -23.50 9.69
#